data_64d1525439c7c0dd7c31b4966398a44b
#
_entry.id   64d1525439c7c0dd7c31b4966398a44b
#
_cell.length_a   1.000
_cell.length_b   1.000
_cell.length_c   1.000
_cell.angle_alpha   90.00
_cell.angle_beta   90.00
_cell.angle_gamma   90.00
#
_symmetry.space_group_name_H-M   'P 1'
#
loop_
_entity.id
_entity.type
_entity.pdbx_description
1 polymer ?
#
loop_
_entity_poly.entity_id
_entity_poly.type
_entity_poly.pdbx_seq_one_letter_code
_entity_poly.pdbx_strand_id
1 'polypeptide(L)'
;MISFSSFLTETAQKINTVLTPALRSEIKKRNGKVYQIGGAVRDELIGKVSKDLDLLVTGIETDELQNILSNHGKVDAVGKSFGILKFQPKGQTGEPLDISVPRVDVQSTGAGHKDFEVQLGKNISLEQDQLRRDFWMNAIAKDIETGEMHDIEGKGQFDIENKQISVINPQAFDDDPLRMLRAIQFASRFGFSIEPKTMKEIKKNADKIKTISAERFQEEFRKMFEKSDKPSIGVQLLFDTGIAKHVIPRLKEVDDSVDKLDKKAFPAFLAILFKNYMHNAGETAQKTFKLSNADRVSVQSVIDMDKNLKNLKDPIFIVRFMRNKSEQEIMNVDEYLKTKGKRTISDFVNEMRRRRIPTNLKELGVNGRDMMREGFKGVMIGDALQWMLEFAVRTGKTEKGLLVRKAKEHFGIKENFFYEEVKGFYALTLDPRSKLDIQQYASHEIVVSDHVTVAYKPSDQVGEILNTMLGRTYNIQAHTYISNDRIDSALVDIQGLKSDRIAHITISHIKGAVPAESNDLIQNPQHKEKMNMKLRGVLNFYAHT
;
A
#
# COMPACT_ATOMS: atom_id res chain seq x y z
N MET A 1 24.83 -4.28 14.58
CA MET A 1 25.49 -4.65 13.30
C MET A 1 26.29 -5.94 13.55
N ILE A 2 26.03 -6.96 12.74
CA ILE A 2 26.82 -8.21 12.79
C ILE A 2 28.21 -7.87 12.22
N SER A 3 29.29 -8.30 12.88
CA SER A 3 30.64 -8.12 12.35
C SER A 3 30.86 -8.99 11.10
N PHE A 4 31.75 -8.57 10.20
CA PHE A 4 32.06 -9.36 9.00
C PHE A 4 32.58 -10.77 9.35
N SER A 5 33.39 -10.89 10.41
CA SER A 5 33.87 -12.19 10.91
C SER A 5 32.70 -13.06 11.43
N SER A 6 31.75 -12.48 12.19
CA SER A 6 30.56 -13.21 12.64
C SER A 6 29.68 -13.65 11.48
N PHE A 7 29.60 -12.82 10.43
CA PHE A 7 28.87 -13.16 9.20
C PHE A 7 29.47 -14.35 8.43
N LEU A 8 30.79 -14.37 8.25
CA LEU A 8 31.46 -15.52 7.62
C LEU A 8 31.21 -16.83 8.39
N THR A 9 31.25 -16.76 9.71
CA THR A 9 30.93 -17.90 10.59
C THR A 9 29.46 -18.33 10.43
N GLU A 10 28.54 -17.39 10.37
CA GLU A 10 27.10 -17.64 10.19
C GLU A 10 26.80 -18.25 8.82
N THR A 11 27.44 -17.74 7.75
CA THR A 11 27.30 -18.29 6.38
C THR A 11 27.82 -19.72 6.31
N ALA A 12 28.99 -19.99 6.87
CA ALA A 12 29.54 -21.33 6.95
C ALA A 12 28.64 -22.28 7.76
N GLN A 13 28.08 -21.82 8.88
CA GLN A 13 27.11 -22.58 9.67
C GLN A 13 25.84 -22.86 8.87
N LYS A 14 25.31 -21.85 8.14
CA LYS A 14 24.13 -22.01 7.30
C LYS A 14 24.38 -23.06 6.20
N ILE A 15 25.53 -23.02 5.52
CA ILE A 15 25.93 -24.02 4.51
C ILE A 15 25.98 -25.41 5.17
N ASN A 16 26.63 -25.56 6.31
CA ASN A 16 26.76 -26.84 7.01
C ASN A 16 25.41 -27.38 7.51
N THR A 17 24.51 -26.50 7.88
CA THR A 17 23.17 -26.86 8.34
C THR A 17 22.30 -27.35 7.17
N VAL A 18 22.41 -26.72 6.01
CA VAL A 18 21.65 -27.08 4.80
C VAL A 18 22.24 -28.31 4.11
N LEU A 19 23.52 -28.26 3.88
CA LEU A 19 24.27 -29.38 3.29
C LEU A 19 24.85 -30.28 4.38
N THR A 20 23.98 -31.11 4.97
CA THR A 20 24.39 -32.06 6.00
C THR A 20 25.53 -32.98 5.49
N PRO A 21 26.37 -33.55 6.38
CA PRO A 21 27.41 -34.49 5.96
C PRO A 21 26.89 -35.65 5.12
N ALA A 22 25.68 -36.14 5.41
CA ALA A 22 25.03 -37.20 4.66
C ALA A 22 24.70 -36.75 3.24
N LEU A 23 24.10 -35.56 3.05
CA LEU A 23 23.78 -35.00 1.75
C LEU A 23 25.06 -34.76 0.91
N ARG A 24 26.09 -34.15 1.52
CA ARG A 24 27.39 -33.95 0.84
C ARG A 24 28.03 -35.27 0.39
N SER A 25 28.00 -36.29 1.26
CA SER A 25 28.52 -37.62 0.92
C SER A 25 27.75 -38.23 -0.24
N GLU A 26 26.44 -38.07 -0.29
CA GLU A 26 25.61 -38.59 -1.38
C GLU A 26 25.91 -37.87 -2.72
N ILE A 27 26.04 -36.54 -2.70
CA ILE A 27 26.46 -35.77 -3.88
C ILE A 27 27.86 -36.21 -4.37
N LYS A 28 28.82 -36.32 -3.44
CA LYS A 28 30.20 -36.71 -3.76
C LYS A 28 30.30 -38.12 -4.35
N LYS A 29 29.53 -39.09 -3.84
CA LYS A 29 29.47 -40.46 -4.38
C LYS A 29 29.06 -40.54 -5.85
N ARG A 30 28.38 -39.47 -6.32
CA ARG A 30 27.92 -39.32 -7.71
C ARG A 30 28.80 -38.38 -8.53
N ASN A 31 30.04 -38.16 -8.08
CA ASN A 31 31.01 -37.22 -8.67
C ASN A 31 30.54 -35.78 -8.72
N GLY A 32 29.54 -35.42 -7.90
CA GLY A 32 29.09 -34.03 -7.78
C GLY A 32 30.05 -33.19 -6.93
N LYS A 33 30.19 -31.90 -7.31
CA LYS A 33 30.89 -30.89 -6.54
C LYS A 33 29.93 -29.75 -6.27
N VAL A 34 30.04 -29.12 -5.10
CA VAL A 34 29.17 -28.03 -4.70
C VAL A 34 29.97 -26.75 -4.55
N TYR A 35 29.46 -25.68 -5.16
CA TYR A 35 30.07 -24.37 -5.13
C TYR A 35 29.07 -23.33 -4.59
N GLN A 36 29.53 -22.40 -3.78
CA GLN A 36 28.87 -21.14 -3.55
C GLN A 36 29.15 -20.22 -4.74
N ILE A 37 28.14 -19.52 -5.24
CA ILE A 37 28.25 -18.76 -6.49
C ILE A 37 27.61 -17.36 -6.36
N GLY A 38 27.90 -16.52 -7.34
CA GLY A 38 27.16 -15.28 -7.60
C GLY A 38 27.39 -14.19 -6.56
N GLY A 39 26.29 -13.53 -6.18
CA GLY A 39 26.33 -12.35 -5.32
C GLY A 39 26.94 -12.58 -3.95
N ALA A 40 26.76 -13.77 -3.38
CA ALA A 40 27.28 -14.11 -2.06
C ALA A 40 28.81 -14.15 -2.02
N VAL A 41 29.44 -14.75 -3.04
CA VAL A 41 30.93 -14.80 -3.14
C VAL A 41 31.50 -13.42 -3.38
N ARG A 42 30.91 -12.62 -4.28
CA ARG A 42 31.30 -11.25 -4.51
C ARG A 42 31.20 -10.40 -3.24
N ASP A 43 30.06 -10.48 -2.53
CA ASP A 43 29.81 -9.67 -1.34
C ASP A 43 30.78 -10.05 -0.20
N GLU A 44 31.16 -11.34 -0.08
CA GLU A 44 32.22 -11.83 0.80
C GLU A 44 33.58 -11.15 0.47
N LEU A 45 33.96 -11.13 -0.81
CA LEU A 45 35.23 -10.52 -1.25
C LEU A 45 35.26 -8.99 -1.08
N ILE A 46 34.10 -8.31 -1.19
CA ILE A 46 33.94 -6.87 -0.93
C ILE A 46 33.92 -6.57 0.58
N GLY A 47 33.79 -7.57 1.44
CA GLY A 47 33.63 -7.38 2.89
C GLY A 47 32.21 -6.97 3.31
N LYS A 48 31.19 -7.28 2.50
CA LYS A 48 29.78 -7.00 2.78
C LYS A 48 29.02 -8.26 3.20
N VAL A 49 28.05 -8.08 4.08
CA VAL A 49 27.14 -9.17 4.49
C VAL A 49 26.13 -9.42 3.38
N SER A 50 26.06 -10.65 2.88
CA SER A 50 25.00 -11.08 1.96
C SER A 50 24.00 -11.98 2.69
N LYS A 51 22.71 -11.73 2.52
CA LYS A 51 21.65 -12.61 3.02
C LYS A 51 21.36 -13.78 2.06
N ASP A 52 21.73 -13.62 0.80
CA ASP A 52 21.48 -14.58 -0.25
C ASP A 52 22.59 -15.64 -0.24
N LEU A 53 22.21 -16.89 -0.40
CA LEU A 53 23.12 -18.02 -0.52
C LEU A 53 22.67 -18.86 -1.73
N ASP A 54 23.41 -18.74 -2.83
CA ASP A 54 23.18 -19.49 -4.04
C ASP A 54 24.22 -20.60 -4.15
N LEU A 55 23.75 -21.83 -4.38
CA LEU A 55 24.62 -23.00 -4.56
C LEU A 55 24.50 -23.53 -5.98
N LEU A 56 25.64 -24.03 -6.51
CA LEU A 56 25.73 -24.68 -7.78
C LEU A 56 26.29 -26.09 -7.56
N VAL A 57 25.62 -27.12 -8.13
CA VAL A 57 26.07 -28.50 -8.07
C VAL A 57 26.44 -28.94 -9.48
N THR A 58 27.74 -29.22 -9.71
CA THR A 58 28.25 -29.74 -10.99
C THR A 58 28.33 -31.28 -11.00
N GLY A 59 28.41 -31.89 -12.16
CA GLY A 59 28.66 -33.33 -12.32
C GLY A 59 27.44 -34.24 -12.11
N ILE A 60 26.25 -33.67 -11.83
CA ILE A 60 25.02 -34.42 -11.60
C ILE A 60 23.91 -33.86 -12.51
N GLU A 61 23.07 -34.72 -13.05
CA GLU A 61 21.89 -34.33 -13.82
C GLU A 61 20.82 -33.72 -12.92
N THR A 62 20.02 -32.78 -13.45
CA THR A 62 19.00 -32.03 -12.67
C THR A 62 18.02 -32.96 -11.96
N ASP A 63 17.49 -33.98 -12.66
CA ASP A 63 16.52 -34.92 -12.08
C ASP A 63 17.16 -35.80 -11.00
N GLU A 64 18.41 -36.19 -11.19
CA GLU A 64 19.17 -36.95 -10.19
C GLU A 64 19.44 -36.09 -8.94
N LEU A 65 19.86 -34.84 -9.12
CA LEU A 65 20.03 -33.91 -8.01
C LEU A 65 18.71 -33.67 -7.27
N GLN A 66 17.61 -33.51 -7.99
CA GLN A 66 16.27 -33.35 -7.37
C GLN A 66 15.92 -34.57 -6.51
N ASN A 67 16.20 -35.80 -6.99
CA ASN A 67 15.95 -37.01 -6.23
C ASN A 67 16.82 -37.10 -4.97
N ILE A 68 18.12 -36.77 -5.08
CA ILE A 68 19.04 -36.73 -3.93
C ILE A 68 18.49 -35.73 -2.87
N LEU A 69 18.19 -34.50 -3.27
CA LEU A 69 17.68 -33.46 -2.36
C LEU A 69 16.35 -33.87 -1.71
N SER A 70 15.47 -34.56 -2.45
CA SER A 70 14.17 -35.03 -1.95
C SER A 70 14.28 -36.03 -0.81
N ASN A 71 15.36 -36.80 -0.74
CA ASN A 71 15.64 -37.70 0.39
C ASN A 71 15.98 -36.94 1.68
N HIS A 72 16.49 -35.71 1.55
CA HIS A 72 16.98 -34.86 2.64
C HIS A 72 16.06 -33.71 3.02
N GLY A 73 15.00 -33.45 2.24
CA GLY A 73 14.08 -32.32 2.51
C GLY A 73 13.00 -32.14 1.45
N LYS A 74 12.32 -31.01 1.51
CA LYS A 74 11.34 -30.63 0.49
C LYS A 74 12.05 -29.92 -0.66
N VAL A 75 11.70 -30.29 -1.90
CA VAL A 75 12.23 -29.69 -3.13
C VAL A 75 11.06 -29.15 -3.94
N ASP A 76 11.09 -27.86 -4.27
CA ASP A 76 10.17 -27.23 -5.21
C ASP A 76 10.93 -26.91 -6.51
N ALA A 77 10.54 -27.52 -7.61
CA ALA A 77 11.19 -27.36 -8.93
C ALA A 77 10.65 -26.08 -9.65
N VAL A 78 10.57 -24.96 -8.95
CA VAL A 78 10.16 -23.66 -9.50
C VAL A 78 11.31 -23.16 -10.38
N GLY A 79 11.13 -23.24 -11.71
CA GLY A 79 12.19 -22.88 -12.66
C GLY A 79 13.03 -24.06 -13.14
N LYS A 80 12.47 -25.27 -13.17
CA LYS A 80 13.14 -26.49 -13.69
C LYS A 80 13.73 -26.30 -15.09
N SER A 81 13.05 -25.50 -15.93
CA SER A 81 13.57 -25.10 -17.25
C SER A 81 14.87 -24.28 -17.19
N PHE A 82 15.19 -23.70 -16.03
CA PHE A 82 16.41 -22.92 -15.78
C PHE A 82 17.40 -23.64 -14.86
N GLY A 83 17.11 -24.90 -14.48
CA GLY A 83 17.99 -25.70 -13.63
C GLY A 83 18.07 -25.21 -12.16
N ILE A 84 17.05 -24.56 -11.65
CA ILE A 84 17.01 -24.05 -10.26
C ILE A 84 16.02 -24.89 -9.44
N LEU A 85 16.49 -25.42 -8.31
CA LEU A 85 15.74 -26.20 -7.34
C LEU A 85 15.69 -25.42 -6.02
N LYS A 86 14.51 -25.14 -5.50
CA LYS A 86 14.34 -24.57 -4.16
C LYS A 86 14.31 -25.69 -3.14
N PHE A 87 15.30 -25.72 -2.27
CA PHE A 87 15.50 -26.80 -1.30
C PHE A 87 15.29 -26.31 0.13
N GLN A 88 14.40 -27.00 0.84
CA GLN A 88 14.15 -26.81 2.27
C GLN A 88 14.57 -28.07 3.03
N PRO A 89 15.66 -28.07 3.80
CA PRO A 89 16.12 -29.23 4.54
C PRO A 89 15.09 -29.73 5.55
N LYS A 90 15.09 -31.05 5.78
CA LYS A 90 14.17 -31.70 6.73
C LYS A 90 14.36 -31.16 8.16
N GLY A 91 13.25 -30.75 8.80
CA GLY A 91 13.28 -30.23 10.17
C GLY A 91 13.72 -28.77 10.29
N GLN A 92 13.97 -28.06 9.19
CA GLN A 92 14.30 -26.64 9.23
C GLN A 92 13.11 -25.76 8.85
N THR A 93 13.02 -24.59 9.49
CA THR A 93 12.06 -23.53 9.19
C THR A 93 12.82 -22.33 8.64
N GLY A 94 12.32 -21.69 7.58
CA GLY A 94 12.95 -20.54 6.94
C GLY A 94 12.72 -20.51 5.42
N GLU A 95 13.38 -19.59 4.72
CA GLU A 95 13.30 -19.53 3.27
C GLU A 95 14.08 -20.67 2.63
N PRO A 96 13.50 -21.35 1.62
CA PRO A 96 14.22 -22.36 0.84
C PRO A 96 15.47 -21.77 0.18
N LEU A 97 16.50 -22.60 0.01
CA LEU A 97 17.73 -22.22 -0.68
C LEU A 97 17.65 -22.55 -2.17
N ASP A 98 18.22 -21.68 -2.98
CA ASP A 98 18.37 -21.93 -4.40
C ASP A 98 19.61 -22.79 -4.67
N ILE A 99 19.38 -24.03 -5.15
CA ILE A 99 20.40 -24.94 -5.61
C ILE A 99 20.24 -25.12 -7.11
N SER A 100 21.28 -24.79 -7.86
CA SER A 100 21.26 -24.86 -9.32
C SER A 100 22.24 -25.90 -9.88
N VAL A 101 22.00 -26.33 -11.11
CA VAL A 101 22.97 -27.06 -11.92
C VAL A 101 23.59 -26.14 -12.96
N PRO A 102 24.80 -26.44 -13.48
CA PRO A 102 25.40 -25.65 -14.55
C PRO A 102 24.50 -25.58 -15.78
N ARG A 103 24.51 -24.43 -16.44
CA ARG A 103 23.76 -24.22 -17.68
C ARG A 103 24.54 -23.39 -18.68
N VAL A 104 24.19 -23.55 -19.93
CA VAL A 104 24.57 -22.65 -21.01
C VAL A 104 23.34 -22.18 -21.75
N ASP A 105 23.32 -20.91 -22.10
CA ASP A 105 22.24 -20.31 -22.88
C ASP A 105 22.58 -20.56 -24.37
N VAL A 106 21.80 -21.38 -25.05
CA VAL A 106 21.98 -21.67 -26.49
C VAL A 106 21.15 -20.67 -27.27
N GLN A 107 21.77 -19.92 -28.19
CA GLN A 107 21.02 -18.99 -29.04
C GLN A 107 20.01 -19.77 -29.90
N SER A 108 18.74 -19.41 -29.78
CA SER A 108 17.71 -19.82 -30.71
C SER A 108 17.81 -18.97 -31.99
N THR A 109 17.62 -19.59 -33.13
CA THR A 109 17.62 -18.94 -34.46
C THR A 109 16.33 -18.19 -34.77
N GLY A 110 15.46 -17.90 -33.77
CA GLY A 110 14.16 -17.25 -33.91
C GLY A 110 14.15 -15.79 -33.46
N ALA A 111 13.39 -14.94 -34.13
CA ALA A 111 13.31 -13.48 -33.95
C ALA A 111 12.47 -13.05 -32.73
N GLY A 112 12.68 -13.64 -31.56
CA GLY A 112 11.92 -13.22 -30.37
C GLY A 112 12.64 -13.55 -29.04
N HIS A 113 12.56 -12.62 -28.07
CA HIS A 113 13.15 -12.72 -26.72
C HIS A 113 12.70 -13.91 -25.86
N LYS A 114 11.95 -14.87 -26.39
CA LYS A 114 11.42 -16.05 -25.68
C LYS A 114 12.05 -17.38 -26.06
N ASP A 115 12.99 -17.39 -26.99
CA ASP A 115 13.48 -18.62 -27.58
C ASP A 115 14.95 -18.96 -27.24
N PHE A 116 15.36 -18.71 -25.98
CA PHE A 116 16.61 -19.27 -25.48
C PHE A 116 16.34 -20.71 -25.04
N GLU A 117 16.89 -21.68 -25.77
CA GLU A 117 17.07 -23.04 -25.26
C GLU A 117 18.17 -23.02 -24.22
N VAL A 118 17.81 -23.35 -22.98
CA VAL A 118 18.77 -23.54 -21.90
C VAL A 118 19.18 -24.99 -21.89
N GLN A 119 20.45 -25.28 -22.15
CA GLN A 119 20.99 -26.61 -21.92
C GLN A 119 21.47 -26.71 -20.47
N LEU A 120 21.02 -27.77 -19.81
CA LEU A 120 21.32 -28.10 -18.42
C LEU A 120 22.04 -29.43 -18.36
N GLY A 121 22.80 -29.64 -17.30
CA GLY A 121 23.23 -30.99 -16.97
C GLY A 121 24.70 -31.16 -16.61
N LYS A 122 25.04 -32.40 -16.29
CA LYS A 122 26.35 -32.82 -15.75
C LYS A 122 27.54 -32.58 -16.67
N ASN A 123 27.29 -32.46 -17.98
CA ASN A 123 28.36 -32.29 -19.00
C ASN A 123 28.77 -30.80 -19.16
N ILE A 124 28.08 -29.89 -18.52
CA ILE A 124 28.43 -28.45 -18.54
C ILE A 124 29.44 -28.21 -17.42
N SER A 125 30.58 -27.64 -17.77
CA SER A 125 31.62 -27.33 -16.79
C SER A 125 31.25 -26.09 -15.93
N LEU A 126 31.90 -25.94 -14.77
CA LEU A 126 31.82 -24.74 -13.95
C LEU A 126 32.20 -23.50 -14.76
N GLU A 127 33.27 -23.59 -15.56
CA GLU A 127 33.75 -22.48 -16.40
C GLU A 127 32.70 -22.04 -17.42
N GLN A 128 32.02 -22.99 -18.08
CA GLN A 128 30.92 -22.66 -19.01
C GLN A 128 29.77 -21.93 -18.32
N ASP A 129 29.39 -22.30 -17.08
CA ASP A 129 28.40 -21.58 -16.30
C ASP A 129 28.88 -20.19 -15.90
N GLN A 130 30.16 -20.04 -15.57
CA GLN A 130 30.75 -18.74 -15.24
C GLN A 130 30.74 -17.80 -16.45
N LEU A 131 31.12 -18.27 -17.66
CA LEU A 131 31.21 -17.46 -18.88
C LEU A 131 29.88 -16.94 -19.41
N ARG A 132 28.74 -17.51 -19.05
CA ARG A 132 27.41 -16.99 -19.43
C ARG A 132 26.91 -15.86 -18.53
N ARG A 133 27.57 -15.60 -17.38
CA ARG A 133 27.17 -14.58 -16.43
C ARG A 133 27.33 -13.17 -16.98
N ASP A 134 26.85 -12.19 -16.26
CA ASP A 134 26.89 -10.78 -16.68
C ASP A 134 28.29 -10.16 -16.55
N PHE A 135 28.88 -10.23 -15.36
CA PHE A 135 30.14 -9.53 -15.01
C PHE A 135 31.10 -10.47 -14.32
N TRP A 136 32.41 -10.26 -14.52
CA TRP A 136 33.46 -11.08 -13.93
C TRP A 136 33.34 -11.14 -12.40
N MET A 137 33.06 -10.02 -11.71
CA MET A 137 32.87 -10.00 -10.26
C MET A 137 31.72 -10.89 -9.76
N ASN A 138 30.77 -11.26 -10.61
CA ASN A 138 29.64 -12.13 -10.29
C ASN A 138 29.87 -13.59 -10.75
N ALA A 139 30.96 -13.87 -11.44
CA ALA A 139 31.27 -15.16 -11.99
C ALA A 139 32.17 -16.03 -11.08
N ILE A 140 32.68 -15.45 -10.00
CA ILE A 140 33.53 -16.17 -9.04
C ILE A 140 32.69 -17.25 -8.35
N ALA A 141 33.26 -18.47 -8.24
CA ALA A 141 32.69 -19.58 -7.49
C ALA A 141 33.65 -20.00 -6.38
N LYS A 142 33.12 -20.41 -5.23
CA LYS A 142 33.89 -20.91 -4.09
C LYS A 142 33.52 -22.36 -3.82
N ASP A 143 34.47 -23.27 -3.91
CA ASP A 143 34.27 -24.66 -3.52
C ASP A 143 33.95 -24.73 -2.01
N ILE A 144 32.84 -25.33 -1.64
CA ILE A 144 32.43 -25.38 -0.24
C ILE A 144 33.22 -26.34 0.64
N GLU A 145 33.91 -27.31 0.03
CA GLU A 145 34.69 -28.31 0.76
C GLU A 145 36.14 -27.83 0.99
N THR A 146 36.76 -27.23 -0.04
CA THR A 146 38.16 -26.79 0.01
C THR A 146 38.31 -25.31 0.36
N GLY A 147 37.26 -24.51 0.13
CA GLY A 147 37.32 -23.05 0.20
C GLY A 147 38.04 -22.40 -0.99
N GLU A 148 38.43 -23.17 -1.97
CA GLU A 148 39.15 -22.70 -3.16
C GLU A 148 38.24 -21.79 -4.01
N MET A 149 38.81 -20.66 -4.46
CA MET A 149 38.15 -19.73 -5.37
C MET A 149 38.41 -20.12 -6.82
N HIS A 150 37.36 -20.37 -7.55
CA HIS A 150 37.39 -20.60 -8.98
C HIS A 150 37.03 -19.30 -9.70
N ASP A 151 38.05 -18.61 -10.18
CA ASP A 151 37.96 -17.33 -10.87
C ASP A 151 38.76 -17.39 -12.17
N ILE A 152 38.07 -17.30 -13.31
CA ILE A 152 38.69 -17.43 -14.63
C ILE A 152 39.73 -16.32 -14.82
N GLU A 153 40.98 -16.73 -14.98
CA GLU A 153 42.14 -15.84 -15.16
C GLU A 153 42.25 -14.74 -14.03
N GLY A 154 41.63 -14.97 -12.88
CA GLY A 154 41.62 -14.00 -11.77
C GLY A 154 40.84 -12.69 -12.04
N LYS A 155 40.03 -12.67 -13.11
CA LYS A 155 39.37 -11.45 -13.60
C LYS A 155 38.33 -10.92 -12.63
N GLY A 156 37.61 -11.80 -11.95
CA GLY A 156 36.57 -11.38 -11.00
C GLY A 156 37.17 -10.72 -9.76
N GLN A 157 38.24 -11.30 -9.20
CA GLN A 157 38.96 -10.71 -8.06
C GLN A 157 39.64 -9.40 -8.47
N PHE A 158 40.27 -9.38 -9.67
CA PHE A 158 40.84 -8.17 -10.24
C PHE A 158 39.81 -7.03 -10.32
N ASP A 159 38.60 -7.28 -10.81
CA ASP A 159 37.53 -6.28 -10.89
C ASP A 159 37.15 -5.76 -9.49
N ILE A 160 37.03 -6.65 -8.50
CA ILE A 160 36.69 -6.30 -7.13
C ILE A 160 37.79 -5.43 -6.50
N GLU A 161 39.05 -5.83 -6.61
CA GLU A 161 40.21 -5.11 -6.06
C GLU A 161 40.35 -3.71 -6.68
N ASN A 162 40.11 -3.60 -7.99
CA ASN A 162 40.18 -2.31 -8.71
C ASN A 162 38.87 -1.53 -8.69
N LYS A 163 37.86 -2.01 -7.95
CA LYS A 163 36.51 -1.39 -7.89
C LYS A 163 35.94 -1.12 -9.27
N GLN A 164 36.00 -2.11 -10.14
CA GLN A 164 35.62 -2.05 -11.53
C GLN A 164 34.52 -3.05 -11.86
N ILE A 165 33.74 -2.78 -12.89
CA ILE A 165 32.72 -3.67 -13.44
C ILE A 165 33.05 -3.92 -14.90
N SER A 166 33.40 -5.15 -15.22
CA SER A 166 33.73 -5.59 -16.57
C SER A 166 32.78 -6.69 -17.03
N VAL A 167 32.16 -6.51 -18.21
CA VAL A 167 31.32 -7.52 -18.82
C VAL A 167 32.15 -8.71 -19.26
N ILE A 168 31.66 -9.93 -19.06
CA ILE A 168 32.37 -11.17 -19.45
C ILE A 168 32.46 -11.25 -20.97
N ASN A 169 31.34 -11.06 -21.63
CA ASN A 169 31.23 -11.07 -23.08
C ASN A 169 30.43 -9.87 -23.55
N PRO A 170 30.94 -9.00 -24.44
CA PRO A 170 30.19 -7.87 -25.01
C PRO A 170 28.85 -8.28 -25.65
N GLN A 171 28.73 -9.46 -26.22
CA GLN A 171 27.51 -10.02 -26.79
C GLN A 171 26.40 -10.16 -25.73
N ALA A 172 26.74 -10.24 -24.45
CA ALA A 172 25.79 -10.35 -23.34
C ALA A 172 24.76 -9.24 -23.27
N PHE A 173 25.04 -8.05 -23.82
CA PHE A 173 24.09 -6.95 -23.92
C PHE A 173 23.09 -7.10 -25.08
N ASP A 174 23.42 -7.87 -26.08
CA ASP A 174 22.50 -8.28 -27.14
C ASP A 174 21.56 -9.37 -26.64
N ASP A 175 22.11 -10.33 -25.89
CA ASP A 175 21.37 -11.46 -25.34
C ASP A 175 20.36 -11.01 -24.26
N ASP A 176 20.80 -10.17 -23.34
CA ASP A 176 19.93 -9.58 -22.30
C ASP A 176 20.29 -8.11 -22.04
N PRO A 177 19.60 -7.17 -22.70
CA PRO A 177 19.84 -5.73 -22.51
C PRO A 177 19.69 -5.24 -21.06
N LEU A 178 19.00 -5.98 -20.15
CA LEU A 178 18.92 -5.64 -18.73
C LEU A 178 20.29 -5.60 -18.06
N ARG A 179 21.26 -6.37 -18.56
CA ARG A 179 22.63 -6.38 -18.05
C ARG A 179 23.27 -4.98 -18.09
N MET A 180 22.89 -4.11 -19.05
CA MET A 180 23.34 -2.73 -19.07
C MET A 180 22.88 -1.95 -17.83
N LEU A 181 21.61 -2.12 -17.46
CA LEU A 181 21.06 -1.47 -16.26
C LEU A 181 21.64 -2.08 -14.97
N ARG A 182 21.91 -3.38 -14.98
CA ARG A 182 22.59 -4.07 -13.87
C ARG A 182 24.01 -3.54 -13.65
N ALA A 183 24.75 -3.24 -14.73
CA ALA A 183 26.06 -2.58 -14.61
C ALA A 183 25.96 -1.24 -13.87
N ILE A 184 25.00 -0.40 -14.24
CA ILE A 184 24.71 0.89 -13.62
C ILE A 184 24.29 0.70 -12.15
N GLN A 185 23.40 -0.26 -11.89
CA GLN A 185 22.92 -0.58 -10.55
C GLN A 185 24.09 -1.00 -9.64
N PHE A 186 24.96 -1.90 -10.11
CA PHE A 186 26.12 -2.33 -9.34
C PHE A 186 27.15 -1.22 -9.15
N ALA A 187 27.40 -0.41 -10.18
CA ALA A 187 28.29 0.75 -10.06
C ALA A 187 27.80 1.72 -8.97
N SER A 188 26.50 2.04 -8.97
CA SER A 188 25.88 2.88 -7.95
C SER A 188 25.93 2.24 -6.55
N ARG A 189 25.60 0.94 -6.46
CA ARG A 189 25.53 0.19 -5.20
C ARG A 189 26.87 0.02 -4.50
N PHE A 190 27.92 -0.26 -5.27
CA PHE A 190 29.24 -0.58 -4.72
C PHE A 190 30.20 0.60 -4.79
N GLY A 191 29.86 1.67 -5.51
CA GLY A 191 30.78 2.77 -5.79
C GLY A 191 31.91 2.34 -6.75
N PHE A 192 31.63 1.38 -7.65
CA PHE A 192 32.59 0.89 -8.64
C PHE A 192 32.48 1.69 -9.94
N SER A 193 33.59 1.78 -10.67
CA SER A 193 33.60 2.31 -12.03
C SER A 193 33.18 1.22 -13.04
N ILE A 194 32.61 1.63 -14.17
CA ILE A 194 32.39 0.71 -15.29
C ILE A 194 33.64 0.75 -16.18
N GLU A 195 34.17 -0.42 -16.51
CA GLU A 195 35.35 -0.55 -17.40
C GLU A 195 35.11 0.20 -18.72
N PRO A 196 36.12 0.91 -19.29
CA PRO A 196 35.92 1.68 -20.52
C PRO A 196 35.40 0.89 -21.72
N LYS A 197 35.83 -0.39 -21.89
CA LYS A 197 35.31 -1.25 -22.96
C LYS A 197 33.84 -1.61 -22.73
N THR A 198 33.50 -1.97 -21.50
CA THR A 198 32.13 -2.25 -21.07
C THR A 198 31.25 -1.03 -21.25
N MET A 199 31.71 0.16 -20.84
CA MET A 199 31.01 1.42 -21.05
C MET A 199 30.74 1.71 -22.53
N LYS A 200 31.72 1.45 -23.41
CA LYS A 200 31.55 1.62 -24.86
C LYS A 200 30.47 0.71 -25.42
N GLU A 201 30.44 -0.55 -25.00
CA GLU A 201 29.42 -1.50 -25.44
C GLU A 201 28.03 -1.15 -24.90
N ILE A 202 27.91 -0.66 -23.66
CA ILE A 202 26.63 -0.15 -23.13
C ILE A 202 26.13 1.02 -23.99
N LYS A 203 26.99 1.99 -24.30
CA LYS A 203 26.63 3.14 -25.16
C LYS A 203 26.13 2.72 -26.53
N LYS A 204 26.80 1.74 -27.13
CA LYS A 204 26.45 1.20 -28.45
C LYS A 204 25.08 0.52 -28.47
N ASN A 205 24.69 -0.16 -27.37
CA ASN A 205 23.48 -0.95 -27.25
C ASN A 205 22.38 -0.25 -26.43
N ALA A 206 22.55 1.01 -26.04
CA ALA A 206 21.65 1.73 -25.13
C ALA A 206 20.19 1.78 -25.57
N ASP A 207 19.92 1.79 -26.86
CA ASP A 207 18.56 1.79 -27.44
C ASP A 207 17.81 0.48 -27.21
N LYS A 208 18.51 -0.65 -27.06
CA LYS A 208 17.94 -1.97 -26.79
C LYS A 208 17.27 -2.05 -25.41
N ILE A 209 17.53 -1.11 -24.51
CA ILE A 209 16.87 -1.04 -23.20
C ILE A 209 15.34 -1.00 -23.31
N LYS A 210 14.80 -0.51 -24.43
CA LYS A 210 13.36 -0.45 -24.70
C LYS A 210 12.70 -1.82 -24.87
N THR A 211 13.47 -2.88 -25.09
CA THR A 211 12.95 -4.24 -25.29
C THR A 211 12.70 -4.98 -23.97
N ILE A 212 13.14 -4.40 -22.86
CA ILE A 212 13.02 -5.01 -21.53
C ILE A 212 11.61 -4.76 -20.99
N SER A 213 11.03 -5.76 -20.33
CA SER A 213 9.74 -5.58 -19.67
C SER A 213 9.84 -4.55 -18.54
N ALA A 214 8.77 -3.77 -18.36
CA ALA A 214 8.75 -2.69 -17.37
C ALA A 214 8.98 -3.21 -15.94
N GLU A 215 8.56 -4.44 -15.62
CA GLU A 215 8.76 -5.09 -14.33
C GLU A 215 10.24 -5.34 -14.02
N ARG A 216 10.95 -5.98 -14.97
CA ARG A 216 12.40 -6.24 -14.82
C ARG A 216 13.19 -4.93 -14.71
N PHE A 217 12.77 -3.94 -15.49
CA PHE A 217 13.34 -2.61 -15.48
C PHE A 217 13.12 -1.92 -14.13
N GLN A 218 11.87 -1.95 -13.60
CA GLN A 218 11.53 -1.39 -12.28
C GLN A 218 12.35 -2.02 -11.17
N GLU A 219 12.52 -3.33 -11.18
CA GLU A 219 13.26 -4.06 -10.16
C GLU A 219 14.71 -3.58 -10.05
N GLU A 220 15.43 -3.43 -11.18
CA GLU A 220 16.81 -2.94 -11.16
C GLU A 220 16.91 -1.46 -10.75
N PHE A 221 15.96 -0.62 -11.17
CA PHE A 221 15.88 0.77 -10.71
C PHE A 221 15.63 0.87 -9.21
N ARG A 222 14.74 0.04 -8.68
CA ARG A 222 14.46 -0.03 -7.26
C ARG A 222 15.70 -0.47 -6.48
N LYS A 223 16.41 -1.49 -6.95
CA LYS A 223 17.69 -1.92 -6.35
C LYS A 223 18.75 -0.82 -6.40
N MET A 224 18.83 -0.08 -7.52
CA MET A 224 19.73 1.05 -7.65
C MET A 224 19.47 2.13 -6.60
N PHE A 225 18.21 2.43 -6.31
CA PHE A 225 17.82 3.38 -5.28
C PHE A 225 17.98 2.82 -3.86
N GLU A 226 17.40 1.67 -3.57
CA GLU A 226 17.30 1.13 -2.21
C GLU A 226 18.63 0.61 -1.66
N LYS A 227 19.50 0.07 -2.54
CA LYS A 227 20.75 -0.59 -2.15
C LYS A 227 22.00 0.28 -2.35
N SER A 228 21.87 1.50 -2.86
CA SER A 228 22.97 2.44 -3.07
C SER A 228 22.98 3.54 -2.00
N ASP A 229 24.15 3.89 -1.50
CA ASP A 229 24.32 5.06 -0.62
C ASP A 229 24.15 6.36 -1.41
N LYS A 230 24.58 6.35 -2.69
CA LYS A 230 24.52 7.49 -3.61
C LYS A 230 23.80 7.11 -4.92
N PRO A 231 22.46 7.06 -4.93
CA PRO A 231 21.69 6.80 -6.15
C PRO A 231 21.98 7.78 -7.29
N SER A 232 22.43 9.01 -6.99
CA SER A 232 22.84 10.01 -7.98
C SER A 232 23.91 9.50 -8.94
N ILE A 233 24.83 8.65 -8.48
CA ILE A 233 25.84 8.00 -9.34
C ILE A 233 25.15 7.16 -10.43
N GLY A 234 24.14 6.38 -10.06
CA GLY A 234 23.36 5.59 -11.01
C GLY A 234 22.62 6.47 -12.01
N VAL A 235 22.01 7.56 -11.54
CA VAL A 235 21.34 8.55 -12.40
C VAL A 235 22.34 9.19 -13.37
N GLN A 236 23.54 9.54 -12.91
CA GLN A 236 24.60 10.08 -13.77
C GLN A 236 25.02 9.06 -14.85
N LEU A 237 25.19 7.80 -14.46
CA LEU A 237 25.54 6.74 -15.41
C LEU A 237 24.45 6.50 -16.46
N LEU A 238 23.17 6.69 -16.13
CA LEU A 238 22.10 6.66 -17.13
C LEU A 238 22.27 7.72 -18.22
N PHE A 239 22.78 8.92 -17.87
CA PHE A 239 23.15 9.96 -18.84
C PHE A 239 24.38 9.57 -19.64
N ASP A 240 25.45 9.19 -18.95
CA ASP A 240 26.74 8.90 -19.56
C ASP A 240 26.68 7.75 -20.57
N THR A 241 25.81 6.78 -20.30
CA THR A 241 25.52 5.65 -21.19
C THR A 241 24.53 5.96 -22.30
N GLY A 242 23.80 7.05 -22.20
CA GLY A 242 22.72 7.40 -23.12
C GLY A 242 21.41 6.65 -22.89
N ILE A 243 21.29 5.81 -21.84
CA ILE A 243 20.07 5.07 -21.51
C ILE A 243 18.97 6.06 -21.07
N ALA A 244 19.31 7.13 -20.36
CA ALA A 244 18.34 8.13 -19.89
C ALA A 244 17.40 8.63 -20.99
N LYS A 245 17.92 8.91 -22.19
CA LYS A 245 17.12 9.43 -23.34
C LYS A 245 16.05 8.44 -23.82
N HIS A 246 16.24 7.15 -23.56
CA HIS A 246 15.32 6.10 -23.98
C HIS A 246 14.25 5.78 -22.93
N VAL A 247 14.53 6.03 -21.65
CA VAL A 247 13.71 5.65 -20.50
C VAL A 247 12.99 6.85 -19.89
N ILE A 248 13.71 7.95 -19.71
CA ILE A 248 13.20 9.21 -19.12
C ILE A 248 13.61 10.38 -20.02
N PRO A 249 13.07 10.50 -21.24
CA PRO A 249 13.55 11.46 -22.25
C PRO A 249 13.58 12.93 -21.79
N ARG A 250 12.77 13.30 -20.79
CA ARG A 250 12.72 14.66 -20.23
C ARG A 250 13.61 14.86 -19.01
N LEU A 251 14.36 13.84 -18.59
CA LEU A 251 15.37 14.00 -17.55
C LEU A 251 16.51 14.87 -18.11
N LYS A 252 16.76 16.02 -17.52
CA LYS A 252 17.72 17.03 -18.05
C LYS A 252 19.02 17.12 -17.26
N GLU A 253 18.97 16.75 -16.00
CA GLU A 253 20.08 16.92 -15.06
C GLU A 253 19.99 15.86 -13.95
N VAL A 254 21.12 15.63 -13.30
CA VAL A 254 21.18 14.85 -12.06
C VAL A 254 20.87 15.78 -10.89
N ASP A 255 19.93 15.38 -10.04
CA ASP A 255 19.61 16.10 -8.80
C ASP A 255 20.14 15.25 -7.63
N ASP A 256 21.28 15.64 -7.08
CA ASP A 256 21.95 14.92 -5.97
C ASP A 256 21.11 14.85 -4.70
N SER A 257 20.00 15.58 -4.65
CA SER A 257 19.05 15.49 -3.54
C SER A 257 18.46 14.08 -3.38
N VAL A 258 18.48 13.25 -4.43
CA VAL A 258 18.08 11.83 -4.39
C VAL A 258 18.89 11.02 -3.38
N ASP A 259 20.12 11.40 -3.08
CA ASP A 259 21.01 10.72 -2.12
C ASP A 259 20.56 10.93 -0.67
N LYS A 260 19.73 11.94 -0.41
CA LYS A 260 19.20 12.27 0.92
C LYS A 260 17.88 11.60 1.25
N LEU A 261 17.25 10.93 0.27
CA LEU A 261 15.97 10.27 0.46
C LEU A 261 16.11 9.00 1.32
N ASP A 262 15.12 8.74 2.17
CA ASP A 262 14.97 7.43 2.80
C ASP A 262 14.77 6.35 1.73
N LYS A 263 15.40 5.20 1.91
CA LYS A 263 15.38 4.09 0.94
C LYS A 263 13.99 3.49 0.70
N LYS A 264 13.02 3.80 1.55
CA LYS A 264 11.61 3.43 1.38
C LYS A 264 10.83 4.39 0.48
N ALA A 265 11.40 5.55 0.17
CA ALA A 265 10.74 6.62 -0.58
C ALA A 265 10.98 6.51 -2.11
N PHE A 266 10.84 5.32 -2.67
CA PHE A 266 11.03 5.11 -4.11
C PHE A 266 10.12 6.00 -4.99
N PRO A 267 8.83 6.23 -4.66
CA PRO A 267 8.02 7.21 -5.39
C PRO A 267 8.57 8.64 -5.35
N ALA A 268 9.17 9.09 -4.23
CA ALA A 268 9.81 10.41 -4.16
C ALA A 268 11.06 10.48 -5.04
N PHE A 269 11.86 9.41 -5.08
CA PHE A 269 12.99 9.28 -6.01
C PHE A 269 12.52 9.42 -7.46
N LEU A 270 11.48 8.68 -7.85
CA LEU A 270 10.92 8.78 -9.20
C LEU A 270 10.37 10.18 -9.50
N ALA A 271 9.73 10.83 -8.52
CA ALA A 271 9.21 12.19 -8.70
C ALA A 271 10.33 13.18 -9.08
N ILE A 272 11.49 13.08 -8.44
CA ILE A 272 12.66 13.92 -8.79
C ILE A 272 13.10 13.66 -10.24
N LEU A 273 13.14 12.41 -10.68
CA LEU A 273 13.53 12.06 -12.05
C LEU A 273 12.48 12.50 -13.08
N PHE A 274 11.20 12.47 -12.72
CA PHE A 274 10.09 12.81 -13.59
C PHE A 274 9.58 14.24 -13.44
N LYS A 275 10.28 15.12 -12.70
CA LYS A 275 9.81 16.49 -12.42
C LYS A 275 9.44 17.28 -13.69
N ASN A 276 10.13 17.05 -14.81
CA ASN A 276 9.89 17.75 -16.07
C ASN A 276 8.63 17.27 -16.83
N TYR A 277 7.94 16.23 -16.35
CA TYR A 277 6.64 15.77 -16.90
C TYR A 277 5.45 16.47 -16.25
N MET A 278 5.68 17.25 -15.20
CA MET A 278 4.68 18.12 -14.55
C MET A 278 3.42 17.34 -14.09
N HIS A 279 2.24 17.72 -14.56
CA HIS A 279 0.97 17.09 -14.20
C HIS A 279 0.83 15.63 -14.69
N ASN A 280 1.65 15.21 -15.64
CA ASN A 280 1.66 13.82 -16.16
C ASN A 280 2.78 12.96 -15.55
N ALA A 281 3.49 13.47 -14.54
CA ALA A 281 4.64 12.76 -13.96
C ALA A 281 4.26 11.39 -13.41
N GLY A 282 3.20 11.31 -12.62
CA GLY A 282 2.73 10.06 -12.04
C GLY A 282 2.31 9.03 -13.10
N GLU A 283 1.53 9.44 -14.09
CA GLU A 283 1.10 8.56 -15.18
C GLU A 283 2.27 8.09 -16.05
N THR A 284 3.21 8.99 -16.35
CA THR A 284 4.37 8.63 -17.16
C THR A 284 5.27 7.67 -16.42
N ALA A 285 5.52 7.91 -15.13
CA ALA A 285 6.28 6.99 -14.28
C ALA A 285 5.58 5.62 -14.17
N GLN A 286 4.26 5.60 -14.02
CA GLN A 286 3.50 4.35 -13.98
C GLN A 286 3.64 3.55 -15.27
N LYS A 287 3.53 4.18 -16.42
CA LYS A 287 3.72 3.51 -17.73
C LYS A 287 5.14 2.98 -17.89
N THR A 288 6.14 3.78 -17.51
CA THR A 288 7.56 3.43 -17.67
C THR A 288 7.97 2.27 -16.74
N PHE A 289 7.49 2.28 -15.50
CA PHE A 289 7.90 1.35 -14.44
C PHE A 289 6.81 0.39 -14.00
N LYS A 290 5.64 0.38 -14.65
CA LYS A 290 4.47 -0.44 -14.24
C LYS A 290 4.13 -0.31 -12.76
N LEU A 291 4.14 0.91 -12.25
CA LEU A 291 3.88 1.21 -10.84
C LEU A 291 2.47 0.84 -10.42
N SER A 292 2.30 0.56 -9.12
CA SER A 292 0.99 0.51 -8.49
C SER A 292 0.27 1.86 -8.58
N ASN A 293 -1.07 1.86 -8.45
CA ASN A 293 -1.82 3.12 -8.36
C ASN A 293 -1.39 3.97 -7.15
N ALA A 294 -1.05 3.35 -6.03
CA ALA A 294 -0.56 4.04 -4.83
C ALA A 294 0.77 4.77 -5.10
N ASP A 295 1.72 4.10 -5.77
CA ASP A 295 2.99 4.73 -6.14
C ASP A 295 2.79 5.85 -7.16
N ARG A 296 1.91 5.66 -8.16
CA ARG A 296 1.57 6.68 -9.17
C ARG A 296 1.07 7.97 -8.52
N VAL A 297 0.10 7.87 -7.61
CA VAL A 297 -0.43 9.05 -6.93
C VAL A 297 0.60 9.67 -5.98
N SER A 298 1.46 8.87 -5.36
CA SER A 298 2.56 9.37 -4.53
C SER A 298 3.56 10.18 -5.36
N VAL A 299 3.98 9.69 -6.54
CA VAL A 299 4.83 10.45 -7.48
C VAL A 299 4.19 11.78 -7.82
N GLN A 300 2.90 11.78 -8.19
CA GLN A 300 2.21 13.03 -8.56
C GLN A 300 2.08 14.00 -7.38
N SER A 301 1.82 13.49 -6.17
CA SER A 301 1.70 14.31 -4.97
C SER A 301 3.00 15.04 -4.61
N VAL A 302 4.15 14.39 -4.81
CA VAL A 302 5.46 15.05 -4.65
C VAL A 302 5.65 16.16 -5.68
N ILE A 303 5.28 15.95 -6.95
CA ILE A 303 5.35 16.96 -8.00
C ILE A 303 4.42 18.14 -7.72
N ASP A 304 3.21 17.87 -7.24
CA ASP A 304 2.24 18.92 -6.91
C ASP A 304 2.73 19.75 -5.71
N MET A 305 3.41 19.13 -4.75
CA MET A 305 4.08 19.84 -3.67
C MET A 305 5.27 20.67 -4.16
N ASP A 306 6.10 20.14 -5.05
CA ASP A 306 7.24 20.87 -5.62
C ASP A 306 6.82 22.20 -6.26
N LYS A 307 5.74 22.18 -7.04
CA LYS A 307 5.16 23.40 -7.64
C LYS A 307 4.68 24.42 -6.61
N ASN A 308 4.37 23.96 -5.41
CA ASN A 308 3.74 24.76 -4.36
C ASN A 308 4.64 25.03 -3.15
N LEU A 309 5.96 24.82 -3.26
CA LEU A 309 6.91 25.00 -2.14
C LEU A 309 6.83 26.39 -1.49
N LYS A 310 6.50 27.44 -2.23
CA LYS A 310 6.31 28.80 -1.72
C LYS A 310 5.11 28.93 -0.77
N ASN A 311 4.11 28.05 -0.91
CA ASN A 311 2.88 28.05 -0.15
C ASN A 311 2.99 27.27 1.17
N LEU A 312 4.11 26.59 1.46
CA LEU A 312 4.33 25.81 2.69
C LEU A 312 4.25 26.62 3.99
N LYS A 313 4.35 27.95 3.89
CA LYS A 313 4.20 28.85 5.05
C LYS A 313 2.71 29.06 5.41
N ASP A 314 1.79 28.80 4.49
CA ASP A 314 0.36 28.92 4.71
C ASP A 314 -0.20 27.61 5.31
N PRO A 315 -0.63 27.61 6.57
CA PRO A 315 -1.20 26.43 7.20
C PRO A 315 -2.48 25.92 6.49
N ILE A 316 -3.21 26.82 5.84
CA ILE A 316 -4.43 26.46 5.10
C ILE A 316 -4.08 25.68 3.84
N PHE A 317 -3.02 26.11 3.14
CA PHE A 317 -2.51 25.33 1.99
C PHE A 317 -2.16 23.91 2.41
N ILE A 318 -1.46 23.70 3.55
CA ILE A 318 -1.07 22.37 4.02
C ILE A 318 -2.30 21.51 4.30
N VAL A 319 -3.29 22.04 5.02
CA VAL A 319 -4.54 21.29 5.32
C VAL A 319 -5.30 20.93 4.05
N ARG A 320 -5.41 21.84 3.09
CA ARG A 320 -6.03 21.57 1.78
C ARG A 320 -5.25 20.53 0.99
N PHE A 321 -3.93 20.61 0.99
CA PHE A 321 -3.07 19.62 0.31
C PHE A 321 -3.23 18.22 0.90
N MET A 322 -3.31 18.10 2.24
CA MET A 322 -3.49 16.82 2.93
C MET A 322 -4.86 16.18 2.67
N ARG A 323 -5.85 16.98 2.29
CA ARG A 323 -7.20 16.47 2.04
C ARG A 323 -7.17 15.35 1.00
N ASN A 324 -7.71 14.19 1.35
CA ASN A 324 -7.75 12.99 0.50
C ASN A 324 -6.37 12.38 0.16
N LYS A 325 -5.29 12.72 0.88
CA LYS A 325 -3.99 12.09 0.76
C LYS A 325 -3.85 10.92 1.73
N SER A 326 -3.28 9.82 1.23
CA SER A 326 -2.90 8.67 2.05
C SER A 326 -1.63 8.97 2.88
N GLU A 327 -1.41 8.18 3.93
CA GLU A 327 -0.16 8.27 4.72
C GLU A 327 1.08 8.04 3.86
N GLN A 328 0.99 7.12 2.90
CA GLN A 328 2.09 6.84 1.97
C GLN A 328 2.42 8.04 1.07
N GLU A 329 1.40 8.78 0.58
CA GLU A 329 1.61 10.00 -0.19
C GLU A 329 2.30 11.07 0.67
N ILE A 330 1.82 11.29 1.90
CA ILE A 330 2.41 12.27 2.83
C ILE A 330 3.85 11.90 3.17
N MET A 331 4.14 10.62 3.44
CA MET A 331 5.50 10.16 3.70
C MET A 331 6.45 10.49 2.53
N ASN A 332 6.05 10.23 1.30
CA ASN A 332 6.88 10.54 0.14
C ASN A 332 7.07 12.06 -0.07
N VAL A 333 6.04 12.85 0.20
CA VAL A 333 6.14 14.32 0.16
C VAL A 333 7.08 14.82 1.26
N ASP A 334 7.00 14.28 2.46
CA ASP A 334 7.87 14.65 3.57
C ASP A 334 9.33 14.34 3.30
N GLU A 335 9.62 13.16 2.75
CA GLU A 335 10.98 12.81 2.34
C GLU A 335 11.52 13.79 1.28
N TYR A 336 10.69 14.13 0.29
CA TYR A 336 11.07 15.16 -0.69
C TYR A 336 11.32 16.51 -0.02
N LEU A 337 10.45 16.98 0.86
CA LEU A 337 10.62 18.26 1.57
C LEU A 337 11.90 18.32 2.41
N LYS A 338 12.27 17.20 3.06
CA LYS A 338 13.56 17.08 3.78
C LYS A 338 14.74 17.32 2.85
N THR A 339 14.72 16.78 1.63
CA THR A 339 15.81 17.00 0.66
C THR A 339 15.98 18.47 0.27
N LYS A 340 14.87 19.24 0.33
CA LYS A 340 14.88 20.68 0.02
C LYS A 340 15.12 21.55 1.27
N GLY A 341 15.41 20.96 2.42
CA GLY A 341 15.59 21.67 3.69
C GLY A 341 14.32 22.42 4.14
N LYS A 342 13.15 21.88 3.77
CA LYS A 342 11.85 22.46 4.13
C LYS A 342 11.24 21.73 5.31
N ARG A 343 10.38 22.45 6.05
CA ARG A 343 9.52 21.86 7.06
C ARG A 343 8.60 20.82 6.41
N THR A 344 8.45 19.65 7.05
CA THR A 344 7.59 18.58 6.56
C THR A 344 6.12 18.81 6.92
N ILE A 345 5.21 18.12 6.23
CA ILE A 345 3.79 18.08 6.59
C ILE A 345 3.62 17.43 7.97
N SER A 346 4.37 16.37 8.25
CA SER A 346 4.35 15.70 9.56
C SER A 346 4.79 16.62 10.70
N ASP A 347 5.78 17.48 10.50
CA ASP A 347 6.18 18.49 11.48
C ASP A 347 5.05 19.48 11.76
N PHE A 348 4.35 19.92 10.71
CA PHE A 348 3.17 20.77 10.83
C PHE A 348 2.06 20.07 11.63
N VAL A 349 1.70 18.85 11.28
CA VAL A 349 0.66 18.07 11.98
C VAL A 349 1.02 17.87 13.45
N ASN A 350 2.28 17.54 13.76
CA ASN A 350 2.75 17.37 15.13
C ASN A 350 2.70 18.67 15.94
N GLU A 351 2.99 19.82 15.33
CA GLU A 351 2.83 21.11 15.97
C GLU A 351 1.35 21.40 16.26
N MET A 352 0.46 21.21 15.27
CA MET A 352 -0.99 21.43 15.46
C MET A 352 -1.55 20.52 16.55
N ARG A 353 -1.13 19.26 16.60
CA ARG A 353 -1.53 18.30 17.64
C ARG A 353 -1.11 18.77 19.05
N ARG A 354 0.12 19.25 19.21
CA ARG A 354 0.59 19.83 20.49
C ARG A 354 -0.24 21.03 20.93
N ARG A 355 -0.70 21.83 19.98
CA ARG A 355 -1.58 22.98 20.21
C ARG A 355 -3.06 22.61 20.31
N ARG A 356 -3.42 21.33 20.18
CA ARG A 356 -4.80 20.82 20.14
C ARG A 356 -5.65 21.44 19.03
N ILE A 357 -5.03 21.76 17.90
CA ILE A 357 -5.68 22.31 16.71
C ILE A 357 -5.93 21.16 15.72
N PRO A 358 -7.18 20.95 15.25
CA PRO A 358 -7.49 19.89 14.28
C PRO A 358 -6.80 20.15 12.94
N THR A 359 -6.36 19.06 12.28
CA THR A 359 -5.74 19.11 10.94
C THR A 359 -6.59 18.40 9.88
N ASN A 360 -7.64 17.72 10.31
CA ASN A 360 -8.60 17.04 9.43
C ASN A 360 -10.02 17.11 10.02
N LEU A 361 -11.02 16.80 9.19
CA LEU A 361 -12.42 16.90 9.59
C LEU A 361 -12.81 15.94 10.73
N LYS A 362 -12.14 14.81 10.90
CA LYS A 362 -12.41 13.86 11.99
C LYS A 362 -12.02 14.44 13.36
N GLU A 363 -10.97 15.25 13.38
CA GLU A 363 -10.45 15.90 14.60
C GLU A 363 -11.25 17.16 14.98
N LEU A 364 -12.12 17.67 14.10
CA LEU A 364 -12.83 18.95 14.29
C LEU A 364 -13.84 18.93 15.44
N GLY A 365 -14.31 17.74 15.87
CA GLY A 365 -15.32 17.61 16.93
C GLY A 365 -16.73 18.04 16.53
N VAL A 366 -16.94 18.43 15.26
CA VAL A 366 -18.22 18.77 14.63
C VAL A 366 -18.38 17.89 13.39
N ASN A 367 -19.57 17.35 13.19
CA ASN A 367 -19.85 16.47 12.08
C ASN A 367 -21.06 16.96 11.24
N GLY A 368 -21.34 16.27 10.13
CA GLY A 368 -22.43 16.68 9.23
C GLY A 368 -23.82 16.69 9.89
N ARG A 369 -24.08 15.80 10.86
CA ARG A 369 -25.35 15.79 11.60
C ARG A 369 -25.48 17.02 12.51
N ASP A 370 -24.39 17.43 13.13
CA ASP A 370 -24.35 18.67 13.91
C ASP A 370 -24.70 19.86 13.01
N MET A 371 -24.10 19.91 11.81
CA MET A 371 -24.32 21.01 10.86
C MET A 371 -25.76 21.03 10.31
N MET A 372 -26.36 19.87 10.07
CA MET A 372 -27.77 19.78 9.67
C MET A 372 -28.70 20.36 10.74
N ARG A 373 -28.45 20.05 12.03
CA ARG A 373 -29.22 20.61 13.15
C ARG A 373 -29.10 22.13 13.23
N GLU A 374 -27.99 22.68 12.80
CA GLU A 374 -27.68 24.09 12.79
C GLU A 374 -28.16 24.82 11.51
N GLY A 375 -28.93 24.15 10.66
CA GLY A 375 -29.59 24.72 9.48
C GLY A 375 -28.80 24.64 8.17
N PHE A 376 -27.64 23.96 8.15
CA PHE A 376 -26.88 23.74 6.93
C PHE A 376 -27.49 22.59 6.11
N LYS A 377 -27.51 22.71 4.77
CA LYS A 377 -28.14 21.74 3.88
C LYS A 377 -27.22 21.35 2.71
N GLY A 378 -27.34 20.11 2.25
CA GLY A 378 -26.69 19.63 1.04
C GLY A 378 -25.17 19.83 1.03
N VAL A 379 -24.65 20.35 -0.07
CA VAL A 379 -23.20 20.59 -0.28
C VAL A 379 -22.61 21.56 0.74
N MET A 380 -23.43 22.53 1.20
CA MET A 380 -23.01 23.55 2.19
C MET A 380 -22.49 22.93 3.49
N ILE A 381 -22.95 21.73 3.89
CA ILE A 381 -22.46 21.02 5.07
C ILE A 381 -20.96 20.74 4.94
N GLY A 382 -20.55 20.19 3.80
CA GLY A 382 -19.15 19.90 3.51
C GLY A 382 -18.28 21.14 3.46
N ASP A 383 -18.79 22.20 2.83
CA ASP A 383 -18.08 23.47 2.71
C ASP A 383 -17.93 24.16 4.08
N ALA A 384 -18.97 24.11 4.92
CA ALA A 384 -18.93 24.67 6.25
C ALA A 384 -17.96 23.91 7.17
N LEU A 385 -17.94 22.58 7.13
CA LEU A 385 -16.96 21.77 7.87
C LEU A 385 -15.53 22.09 7.44
N GLN A 386 -15.30 22.20 6.14
CA GLN A 386 -13.99 22.57 5.61
C GLN A 386 -13.59 24.00 6.04
N TRP A 387 -14.50 24.93 5.95
CA TRP A 387 -14.28 26.31 6.39
C TRP A 387 -13.96 26.40 7.89
N MET A 388 -14.70 25.65 8.73
CA MET A 388 -14.45 25.59 10.18
C MET A 388 -13.07 25.01 10.48
N LEU A 389 -12.63 23.97 9.78
CA LEU A 389 -11.29 23.42 9.91
C LEU A 389 -10.23 24.49 9.58
N GLU A 390 -10.38 25.17 8.46
CA GLU A 390 -9.47 26.25 8.05
C GLU A 390 -9.46 27.42 9.03
N PHE A 391 -10.63 27.78 9.55
CA PHE A 391 -10.75 28.81 10.59
C PHE A 391 -10.03 28.39 11.88
N ALA A 392 -10.23 27.15 12.34
CA ALA A 392 -9.56 26.61 13.53
C ALA A 392 -8.03 26.62 13.36
N VAL A 393 -7.54 26.19 12.20
CA VAL A 393 -6.11 26.15 11.88
C VAL A 393 -5.51 27.56 11.83
N ARG A 394 -6.22 28.52 11.26
CA ARG A 394 -5.77 29.92 11.14
C ARG A 394 -5.74 30.65 12.47
N THR A 395 -6.77 30.45 13.29
CA THR A 395 -6.99 31.26 14.52
C THR A 395 -6.55 30.56 15.80
N GLY A 396 -6.39 29.24 15.78
CA GLY A 396 -6.17 28.41 16.97
C GLY A 396 -7.42 28.22 17.83
N LYS A 397 -8.59 28.68 17.39
CA LYS A 397 -9.86 28.56 18.11
C LYS A 397 -10.58 27.27 17.70
N THR A 398 -10.84 26.38 18.66
CA THR A 398 -11.32 25.02 18.40
C THR A 398 -12.62 24.68 19.11
N GLU A 399 -13.19 25.61 19.87
CA GLU A 399 -14.45 25.41 20.61
C GLU A 399 -15.61 25.18 19.63
N LYS A 400 -16.33 24.07 19.78
CA LYS A 400 -17.41 23.63 18.89
C LYS A 400 -18.47 24.75 18.70
N GLY A 401 -18.95 25.32 19.76
CA GLY A 401 -19.97 26.38 19.70
C GLY A 401 -19.51 27.64 18.96
N LEU A 402 -18.24 28.03 19.15
CA LEU A 402 -17.64 29.15 18.44
C LEU A 402 -17.50 28.86 16.94
N LEU A 403 -17.01 27.65 16.57
CA LEU A 403 -16.83 27.24 15.19
C LEU A 403 -18.15 27.25 14.42
N VAL A 404 -19.21 26.67 15.01
CA VAL A 404 -20.54 26.61 14.40
C VAL A 404 -21.10 28.03 14.23
N ARG A 405 -21.05 28.88 15.29
CA ARG A 405 -21.50 30.28 15.20
C ARG A 405 -20.77 31.04 14.09
N LYS A 406 -19.47 30.92 14.02
CA LYS A 406 -18.67 31.59 12.99
C LYS A 406 -18.94 31.04 11.58
N ALA A 407 -19.24 29.77 11.44
CA ALA A 407 -19.68 29.19 10.18
C ALA A 407 -21.07 29.76 9.77
N LYS A 408 -22.03 29.83 10.70
CA LYS A 408 -23.33 30.46 10.44
C LYS A 408 -23.17 31.91 9.95
N GLU A 409 -22.35 32.71 10.63
CA GLU A 409 -22.04 34.08 10.23
C GLU A 409 -21.47 34.12 8.79
N HIS A 410 -20.51 33.24 8.48
CA HIS A 410 -19.83 33.21 7.19
C HIS A 410 -20.76 32.80 6.04
N PHE A 411 -21.60 31.80 6.26
CA PHE A 411 -22.50 31.24 5.23
C PHE A 411 -23.87 31.94 5.18
N GLY A 412 -24.05 33.00 5.99
CA GLY A 412 -25.27 33.79 6.01
C GLY A 412 -26.48 33.06 6.58
N ILE A 413 -26.23 32.00 7.38
CA ILE A 413 -27.30 31.31 8.10
C ILE A 413 -27.67 32.23 9.26
N LYS A 414 -28.79 32.95 9.11
CA LYS A 414 -29.32 33.81 10.16
C LYS A 414 -29.61 32.95 11.39
N GLU A 415 -29.13 33.36 12.55
CA GLU A 415 -29.73 32.93 13.81
C GLU A 415 -31.15 33.45 13.79
N ASN A 416 -32.07 32.60 13.41
CA ASN A 416 -33.47 32.93 13.60
C ASN A 416 -33.74 32.87 15.11
N PHE A 417 -33.65 33.98 15.77
CA PHE A 417 -34.29 34.23 17.07
C PHE A 417 -35.80 34.41 16.92
N PHE A 418 -36.38 33.74 15.94
CA PHE A 418 -37.81 33.52 15.91
C PHE A 418 -38.02 32.04 16.25
N TYR A 419 -38.73 31.77 17.32
CA TYR A 419 -39.45 30.55 17.55
C TYR A 419 -40.42 30.34 16.35
N GLU A 420 -39.88 29.98 15.18
CA GLU A 420 -40.71 29.29 14.22
C GLU A 420 -41.03 27.96 14.90
N GLU A 421 -42.33 27.68 15.10
CA GLU A 421 -42.84 26.35 15.47
C GLU A 421 -42.05 25.32 14.69
N VAL A 422 -41.10 24.66 15.32
CA VAL A 422 -40.33 23.57 14.68
C VAL A 422 -41.31 22.45 14.49
N LYS A 423 -41.96 22.43 13.33
CA LYS A 423 -42.91 21.39 12.96
C LYS A 423 -42.13 20.08 12.83
N GLY A 424 -42.23 19.26 13.86
CA GLY A 424 -41.56 17.99 13.97
C GLY A 424 -42.31 17.01 14.85
N PHE A 425 -41.73 15.88 15.12
CA PHE A 425 -42.29 14.89 16.01
C PHE A 425 -41.21 14.27 16.90
N TYR A 426 -41.61 13.87 18.10
CA TYR A 426 -40.77 13.09 19.01
C TYR A 426 -41.05 11.62 18.81
N ALA A 427 -40.01 10.83 18.71
CA ALA A 427 -40.12 9.40 18.56
C ALA A 427 -39.01 8.65 19.33
N LEU A 428 -39.34 7.45 19.76
CA LEU A 428 -38.35 6.51 20.27
C LEU A 428 -37.76 5.72 19.10
N THR A 429 -36.50 5.99 18.77
CA THR A 429 -35.74 5.20 17.81
C THR A 429 -35.37 3.86 18.44
N LEU A 430 -35.79 2.76 17.85
CA LEU A 430 -35.51 1.41 18.35
C LEU A 430 -34.00 1.12 18.29
N ASP A 431 -33.50 0.46 19.31
CA ASP A 431 -32.15 -0.09 19.25
C ASP A 431 -32.04 -1.21 18.19
N PRO A 432 -30.83 -1.56 17.70
CA PRO A 432 -30.67 -2.51 16.61
C PRO A 432 -31.29 -3.89 16.88
N ARG A 433 -31.26 -4.37 18.15
CA ARG A 433 -31.82 -5.66 18.54
C ARG A 433 -33.35 -5.61 18.51
N SER A 434 -33.92 -4.59 19.15
CA SER A 434 -35.36 -4.36 19.15
C SER A 434 -35.94 -4.20 17.75
N LYS A 435 -35.20 -3.56 16.86
CA LYS A 435 -35.56 -3.43 15.45
C LYS A 435 -35.60 -4.80 14.76
N LEU A 436 -34.58 -5.64 14.95
CA LEU A 436 -34.58 -7.00 14.39
C LEU A 436 -35.68 -7.87 14.97
N ASP A 437 -35.92 -7.80 16.28
CA ASP A 437 -36.95 -8.60 16.95
C ASP A 437 -38.37 -8.29 16.42
N ILE A 438 -38.69 -7.02 16.15
CA ILE A 438 -40.00 -6.64 15.61
C ILE A 438 -40.13 -6.90 14.10
N GLN A 439 -39.05 -6.88 13.35
CA GLN A 439 -39.05 -7.09 11.90
C GLN A 439 -39.49 -8.52 11.49
N GLN A 440 -39.39 -9.50 12.38
CA GLN A 440 -39.86 -10.85 12.10
C GLN A 440 -41.38 -10.94 11.85
N TYR A 441 -42.14 -9.91 12.23
CA TYR A 441 -43.58 -9.78 11.97
C TYR A 441 -43.90 -9.05 10.66
N ALA A 442 -42.90 -8.64 9.87
CA ALA A 442 -43.13 -7.96 8.60
C ALA A 442 -43.74 -8.92 7.57
N SER A 443 -44.89 -8.56 7.00
CA SER A 443 -45.57 -9.33 5.94
C SER A 443 -45.51 -8.64 4.57
N HIS A 444 -45.00 -7.42 4.47
CA HIS A 444 -44.91 -6.64 3.25
C HIS A 444 -43.48 -6.36 2.79
N GLU A 445 -43.32 -5.95 1.53
CA GLU A 445 -42.01 -5.80 0.86
C GLU A 445 -41.07 -4.77 1.50
N ILE A 446 -41.62 -3.64 1.99
CA ILE A 446 -40.82 -2.55 2.54
C ILE A 446 -40.85 -2.61 4.05
N VAL A 447 -39.77 -3.03 4.67
CA VAL A 447 -39.61 -3.14 6.12
C VAL A 447 -39.07 -1.85 6.68
N VAL A 448 -39.79 -1.25 7.63
CA VAL A 448 -39.45 0.06 8.26
C VAL A 448 -38.96 -0.15 9.69
N SER A 449 -39.82 -0.44 10.62
CA SER A 449 -39.57 -0.85 12.03
C SER A 449 -38.47 -0.02 12.76
N ASP A 450 -38.44 1.29 12.57
CA ASP A 450 -37.33 2.10 13.08
C ASP A 450 -37.69 2.94 14.31
N HIS A 451 -38.96 3.28 14.53
CA HIS A 451 -39.35 4.14 15.64
C HIS A 451 -40.80 3.96 16.11
N VAL A 452 -41.06 4.50 17.32
CA VAL A 452 -42.40 4.75 17.88
C VAL A 452 -42.64 6.22 17.98
N THR A 453 -43.63 6.78 17.30
CA THR A 453 -43.98 8.21 17.45
C THR A 453 -44.58 8.45 18.83
N VAL A 454 -44.02 9.37 19.61
CA VAL A 454 -44.46 9.75 20.96
C VAL A 454 -45.38 10.97 20.90
N ALA A 455 -45.01 11.99 20.16
CA ALA A 455 -45.79 13.19 19.97
C ALA A 455 -45.55 13.78 18.58
N TYR A 456 -46.62 14.09 17.86
CA TYR A 456 -46.61 14.70 16.55
C TYR A 456 -47.13 16.12 16.60
N LYS A 457 -46.32 17.12 16.23
CA LYS A 457 -46.62 18.55 16.38
C LYS A 457 -47.12 18.86 17.79
N PRO A 458 -46.34 18.57 18.85
CA PRO A 458 -46.76 18.80 20.22
C PRO A 458 -46.97 20.30 20.49
N SER A 459 -47.81 20.60 21.50
CA SER A 459 -47.84 21.96 22.04
C SER A 459 -46.49 22.35 22.66
N ASP A 460 -46.21 23.65 22.75
CA ASP A 460 -44.93 24.16 23.29
C ASP A 460 -44.60 23.57 24.67
N GLN A 461 -45.58 23.47 25.57
CA GLN A 461 -45.37 22.86 26.90
C GLN A 461 -44.98 21.40 26.84
N VAL A 462 -45.59 20.60 25.95
CA VAL A 462 -45.25 19.18 25.76
C VAL A 462 -43.89 19.07 25.12
N GLY A 463 -43.56 19.92 24.13
CA GLY A 463 -42.27 19.99 23.47
C GLY A 463 -41.14 20.32 24.43
N GLU A 464 -41.31 21.29 25.32
CA GLU A 464 -40.33 21.65 26.35
C GLU A 464 -40.03 20.47 27.28
N ILE A 465 -41.09 19.79 27.78
CA ILE A 465 -40.90 18.59 28.63
C ILE A 465 -40.14 17.48 27.89
N LEU A 466 -40.53 17.17 26.66
CA LEU A 466 -39.90 16.13 25.87
C LEU A 466 -38.46 16.47 25.52
N ASN A 467 -38.13 17.74 25.28
CA ASN A 467 -36.75 18.21 25.07
C ASN A 467 -35.83 17.89 26.25
N THR A 468 -36.33 17.98 27.50
CA THR A 468 -35.53 17.62 28.68
C THR A 468 -35.26 16.12 28.81
N MET A 469 -35.97 15.33 28.02
CA MET A 469 -35.95 13.87 28.06
C MET A 469 -35.23 13.27 26.84
N LEU A 470 -34.75 14.08 25.89
CA LEU A 470 -34.03 13.64 24.71
C LEU A 470 -32.78 12.83 25.08
N GLY A 471 -32.52 11.79 24.32
CA GLY A 471 -31.40 10.88 24.53
C GLY A 471 -31.62 9.82 25.62
N ARG A 472 -32.72 9.86 26.36
CA ARG A 472 -33.06 8.83 27.36
C ARG A 472 -33.57 7.56 26.68
N THR A 473 -33.23 6.42 27.26
CA THR A 473 -33.69 5.10 26.81
C THR A 473 -34.96 4.70 27.54
N TYR A 474 -35.93 4.16 26.81
CA TYR A 474 -37.21 3.69 27.33
C TYR A 474 -37.44 2.23 27.00
N ASN A 475 -38.12 1.51 27.92
CA ASN A 475 -38.62 0.17 27.66
C ASN A 475 -40.00 0.29 26.98
N ILE A 476 -40.19 -0.51 25.94
CA ILE A 476 -41.39 -0.54 25.12
C ILE A 476 -41.97 -1.94 25.17
N GLN A 477 -43.26 -2.08 25.45
CA GLN A 477 -43.98 -3.34 25.45
C GLN A 477 -44.89 -3.39 24.22
N ALA A 478 -44.55 -4.16 23.22
CA ALA A 478 -45.45 -4.45 22.11
C ALA A 478 -46.44 -5.54 22.53
N HIS A 479 -47.75 -5.25 22.41
CA HIS A 479 -48.81 -6.10 22.93
C HIS A 479 -49.81 -6.56 21.88
N THR A 480 -49.90 -5.90 20.72
CA THR A 480 -50.88 -6.25 19.69
C THR A 480 -50.29 -5.98 18.30
N TYR A 481 -50.26 -6.99 17.47
CA TYR A 481 -49.99 -6.88 16.04
C TYR A 481 -51.27 -6.58 15.28
N ILE A 482 -51.23 -5.67 14.34
CA ILE A 482 -52.36 -5.29 13.46
C ILE A 482 -51.86 -5.17 12.02
N SER A 483 -52.67 -5.62 11.07
CA SER A 483 -52.35 -5.54 9.64
C SER A 483 -53.56 -5.37 8.74
N ASN A 484 -53.33 -4.95 7.51
CA ASN A 484 -54.23 -5.03 6.37
C ASN A 484 -53.41 -5.34 5.11
N ASP A 485 -54.01 -5.26 3.93
CA ASP A 485 -53.38 -5.57 2.64
C ASP A 485 -52.22 -4.61 2.27
N ARG A 486 -52.00 -3.54 3.00
CA ARG A 486 -51.07 -2.46 2.67
C ARG A 486 -49.99 -2.22 3.70
N ILE A 487 -50.27 -2.46 4.99
CA ILE A 487 -49.37 -2.05 6.05
C ILE A 487 -49.51 -2.91 7.30
N ASP A 488 -48.43 -3.17 7.98
CA ASP A 488 -48.35 -3.84 9.28
C ASP A 488 -47.90 -2.90 10.37
N SER A 489 -48.45 -3.05 11.57
CA SER A 489 -48.05 -2.26 12.73
C SER A 489 -48.16 -3.05 14.03
N ALA A 490 -47.42 -2.65 15.06
CA ALA A 490 -47.55 -3.13 16.42
C ALA A 490 -48.01 -2.00 17.34
N LEU A 491 -49.05 -2.24 18.11
CA LEU A 491 -49.47 -1.35 19.20
C LEU A 491 -48.55 -1.59 20.40
N VAL A 492 -48.12 -0.49 21.04
CA VAL A 492 -47.13 -0.56 22.11
C VAL A 492 -47.49 0.34 23.29
N ASP A 493 -47.02 -0.09 24.48
CA ASP A 493 -46.99 0.74 25.69
C ASP A 493 -45.55 1.16 25.96
N ILE A 494 -45.33 2.42 26.36
CA ILE A 494 -44.01 2.97 26.69
C ILE A 494 -43.94 3.16 28.20
N GLN A 495 -43.05 2.48 28.87
CA GLN A 495 -42.89 2.57 30.31
C GLN A 495 -42.34 3.92 30.73
N GLY A 496 -43.13 4.69 31.50
CA GLY A 496 -42.68 6.01 32.05
C GLY A 496 -42.77 7.18 31.07
N LEU A 497 -43.37 7.00 29.87
CA LEU A 497 -43.61 8.06 28.92
C LEU A 497 -45.01 7.96 28.33
N LYS A 498 -45.81 9.00 28.44
CA LYS A 498 -47.14 9.05 27.81
C LYS A 498 -47.03 9.61 26.41
N SER A 499 -47.60 8.88 25.45
CA SER A 499 -47.82 9.36 24.09
C SER A 499 -49.09 10.20 24.01
N ASP A 500 -49.14 11.20 23.15
CA ASP A 500 -50.36 11.98 22.86
C ASP A 500 -51.33 11.22 21.95
N ARG A 501 -50.96 10.02 21.49
CA ARG A 501 -51.68 9.13 20.59
C ARG A 501 -51.55 7.69 21.03
N ILE A 502 -52.27 6.78 20.33
CA ILE A 502 -52.04 5.35 20.45
C ILE A 502 -50.63 5.05 19.88
N ALA A 503 -49.70 4.73 20.76
CA ALA A 503 -48.33 4.47 20.36
C ALA A 503 -48.25 3.17 19.54
N HIS A 504 -47.57 3.25 18.41
CA HIS A 504 -47.40 2.11 17.51
C HIS A 504 -46.07 2.15 16.77
N ILE A 505 -45.64 1.02 16.26
CA ILE A 505 -44.49 0.86 15.37
C ILE A 505 -45.04 0.41 14.01
N THR A 506 -44.78 1.14 12.94
CA THR A 506 -45.00 0.66 11.58
C THR A 506 -43.92 -0.37 11.27
N ILE A 507 -44.30 -1.62 10.98
CA ILE A 507 -43.38 -2.73 10.77
C ILE A 507 -42.97 -2.82 9.31
N SER A 508 -43.97 -2.94 8.41
CA SER A 508 -43.74 -3.00 6.96
C SER A 508 -44.90 -2.44 6.15
N HIS A 509 -44.68 -2.18 4.87
CA HIS A 509 -45.74 -1.74 3.94
C HIS A 509 -45.42 -2.13 2.48
N ILE A 510 -46.45 -2.10 1.62
CA ILE A 510 -46.27 -2.30 0.18
C ILE A 510 -45.73 -1.01 -0.49
N LYS A 511 -45.23 -1.13 -1.73
CA LYS A 511 -44.85 0.02 -2.54
C LYS A 511 -46.08 0.92 -2.81
N GLY A 512 -45.95 2.21 -2.48
CA GLY A 512 -47.00 3.21 -2.65
C GLY A 512 -47.92 3.42 -1.42
N ALA A 513 -47.78 2.61 -0.35
CA ALA A 513 -48.30 2.95 0.96
C ALA A 513 -47.30 3.86 1.71
N VAL A 514 -47.80 4.71 2.59
CA VAL A 514 -46.96 5.58 3.43
C VAL A 514 -47.10 5.19 4.90
N PRO A 515 -46.04 5.26 5.72
CA PRO A 515 -46.07 4.89 7.13
C PRO A 515 -47.18 5.61 7.94
N ALA A 516 -47.62 6.78 7.51
CA ALA A 516 -48.72 7.52 8.14
C ALA A 516 -50.08 6.76 8.06
N GLU A 517 -50.27 5.88 7.09
CA GLU A 517 -51.48 5.05 6.96
C GLU A 517 -51.67 4.07 8.14
N SER A 518 -50.61 3.83 8.94
CA SER A 518 -50.70 3.06 10.17
C SER A 518 -51.66 3.67 11.20
N ASN A 519 -51.88 5.00 11.15
CA ASN A 519 -52.88 5.63 12.02
C ASN A 519 -54.30 5.23 11.66
N ASP A 520 -54.60 5.02 10.38
CA ASP A 520 -55.92 4.58 9.92
C ASP A 520 -56.12 3.07 10.22
N LEU A 521 -55.03 2.29 10.08
CA LEU A 521 -55.02 0.87 10.42
C LEU A 521 -55.36 0.61 11.89
N ILE A 522 -54.90 1.48 12.81
CA ILE A 522 -55.20 1.35 14.25
C ILE A 522 -56.72 1.37 14.52
N GLN A 523 -57.45 2.14 13.72
CA GLN A 523 -58.92 2.26 13.90
C GLN A 523 -59.68 1.11 13.24
N ASN A 524 -59.21 0.61 12.11
CA ASN A 524 -59.89 -0.42 11.30
C ASN A 524 -58.93 -1.52 10.83
N PRO A 525 -58.35 -2.34 11.72
CA PRO A 525 -57.47 -3.42 11.31
C PRO A 525 -58.25 -4.56 10.66
N GLN A 526 -57.73 -5.12 9.55
CA GLN A 526 -58.29 -6.33 8.93
C GLN A 526 -57.88 -7.58 9.70
N HIS A 527 -56.69 -7.56 10.28
CA HIS A 527 -56.17 -8.61 11.13
C HIS A 527 -55.67 -8.04 12.46
N LYS A 528 -55.89 -8.76 13.55
CA LYS A 528 -55.46 -8.36 14.89
C LYS A 528 -55.05 -9.58 15.69
N GLU A 529 -53.82 -9.60 16.19
CA GLU A 529 -53.27 -10.71 16.96
C GLU A 529 -52.57 -10.20 18.23
N LYS A 530 -52.64 -10.97 19.31
CA LYS A 530 -51.92 -10.67 20.54
C LYS A 530 -50.44 -10.99 20.36
N MET A 531 -49.58 -10.07 20.77
CA MET A 531 -48.15 -10.27 20.83
C MET A 531 -47.63 -9.92 22.23
N ASN A 532 -46.42 -10.36 22.56
CA ASN A 532 -45.78 -10.05 23.82
C ASN A 532 -44.29 -9.91 23.60
N MET A 533 -43.86 -8.67 23.29
CA MET A 533 -42.47 -8.40 22.97
C MET A 533 -41.95 -7.20 23.74
N LYS A 534 -40.77 -7.34 24.35
CA LYS A 534 -40.05 -6.26 25.04
C LYS A 534 -39.03 -5.65 24.11
N LEU A 535 -39.14 -4.36 23.86
CA LEU A 535 -38.27 -3.57 22.99
C LEU A 535 -37.67 -2.42 23.79
N ARG A 536 -36.66 -1.78 23.20
CA ARG A 536 -36.00 -0.59 23.77
C ARG A 536 -35.81 0.47 22.70
N GLY A 537 -35.99 1.73 23.07
CA GLY A 537 -35.78 2.84 22.15
C GLY A 537 -35.24 4.08 22.87
N VAL A 538 -34.57 4.94 22.13
CA VAL A 538 -34.03 6.22 22.60
C VAL A 538 -34.89 7.35 22.08
N LEU A 539 -35.30 8.27 22.98
CA LEU A 539 -36.13 9.40 22.59
C LEU A 539 -35.32 10.41 21.78
N ASN A 540 -35.80 10.68 20.58
CA ASN A 540 -35.21 11.64 19.63
C ASN A 540 -36.30 12.60 19.12
N PHE A 541 -35.85 13.77 18.64
CA PHE A 541 -36.70 14.71 17.92
C PHE A 541 -36.38 14.63 16.41
N TYR A 542 -37.45 14.59 15.60
CA TYR A 542 -37.36 14.58 14.15
C TYR A 542 -38.07 15.80 13.59
N ALA A 543 -37.29 16.71 12.98
CA ALA A 543 -37.86 17.86 12.28
C ALA A 543 -38.52 17.42 10.98
N HIS A 544 -39.70 17.96 10.65
CA HIS A 544 -40.25 17.81 9.30
C HIS A 544 -39.36 18.57 8.32
N THR A 545 -38.87 17.86 7.32
CA THR A 545 -38.15 18.44 6.17
C THR A 545 -39.13 19.12 5.21
#